data_7ced7e77e10976017299c7ed9d2618cb
#
_entry.id   7ced7e77e10976017299c7ed9d2618cb
#
_cell.length_a   1.000
_cell.length_b   1.000
_cell.length_c   1.000
_cell.angle_alpha   90.00
_cell.angle_beta   90.00
_cell.angle_gamma   90.00
#
_symmetry.space_group_name_H-M   'P 1'
#
loop_
_entity.id
_entity.type
_entity.pdbx_description
1 polymer ?
#
loop_
_entity_poly.entity_id
_entity_poly.type
_entity_poly.pdbx_seq_one_letter_code
_entity_poly.pdbx_strand_id
1 'polypeptide(L)'
;EGGHLREYDDTIGAKRIHERHASGTGYEIDDEGTKITRVKKDNYNIVTADDYVHIQGESKATFDKGLRVKVNATAETGNNYNIEVGARANVTIEVQDGDINLISQLGDVNLKAGKNMNIDVAQALNIKVGGAITETSDSKTESATNTHQMNAREQDINGNVINLN
;
A
#
# COMPACT_ATOMS: atom_id res chain seq x y z
N GLU A 1 43.75 8.68 9.40
CA GLU A 1 43.58 9.23 8.04
C GLU A 1 42.66 8.33 7.26
N GLY A 2 41.40 8.76 7.08
CA GLY A 2 40.39 7.98 6.37
C GLY A 2 40.57 8.12 4.87
N GLY A 3 41.27 7.17 4.25
CA GLY A 3 41.39 7.07 2.80
C GLY A 3 40.22 6.34 2.12
N HIS A 4 40.17 6.40 0.80
CA HIS A 4 39.38 5.50 -0.01
C HIS A 4 40.05 4.11 -0.01
N LEU A 5 39.24 3.06 0.10
CA LEU A 5 39.69 1.68 0.07
C LEU A 5 39.00 0.98 -1.11
N ARG A 6 39.77 0.24 -1.87
CA ARG A 6 39.28 -0.76 -2.83
C ARG A 6 40.10 -2.03 -2.65
N GLU A 7 39.47 -3.12 -2.32
CA GLU A 7 40.09 -4.38 -1.99
C GLU A 7 39.41 -5.52 -2.75
N TYR A 8 40.20 -6.38 -3.34
CA TYR A 8 39.79 -7.63 -3.93
C TYR A 8 40.62 -8.72 -3.24
N ASP A 9 39.95 -9.58 -2.51
CA ASP A 9 40.61 -10.71 -1.83
C ASP A 9 40.11 -12.01 -2.43
N ASP A 10 41.01 -12.80 -3.01
CA ASP A 10 40.74 -14.09 -3.61
C ASP A 10 41.17 -15.27 -2.72
N THR A 11 41.51 -15.01 -1.44
CA THR A 11 41.87 -16.04 -0.47
C THR A 11 40.72 -17.04 -0.31
N ILE A 12 41.00 -18.34 -0.38
CA ILE A 12 40.00 -19.39 -0.21
C ILE A 12 39.38 -19.28 1.19
N GLY A 13 38.05 -19.16 1.26
CA GLY A 13 37.31 -19.02 2.52
C GLY A 13 37.24 -17.59 3.06
N ALA A 14 37.80 -16.60 2.34
CA ALA A 14 37.72 -15.21 2.68
C ALA A 14 37.58 -14.26 1.47
N LYS A 15 37.07 -14.82 0.35
CA LYS A 15 36.89 -14.03 -0.89
C LYS A 15 35.98 -12.83 -0.65
N ARG A 16 36.46 -11.62 -1.05
CA ARG A 16 35.75 -10.41 -0.78
C ARG A 16 36.00 -9.33 -1.84
N ILE A 17 34.95 -8.61 -2.19
CA ILE A 17 35.05 -7.34 -2.89
C ILE A 17 34.60 -6.27 -1.92
N HIS A 18 35.45 -5.30 -1.63
CA HIS A 18 35.14 -4.20 -0.72
C HIS A 18 35.57 -2.86 -1.31
N GLU A 19 34.61 -1.95 -1.43
CA GLU A 19 34.87 -0.58 -1.86
C GLU A 19 34.27 0.39 -0.84
N ARG A 20 35.08 1.30 -0.32
CA ARG A 20 34.69 2.26 0.70
C ARG A 20 35.25 3.63 0.43
N HIS A 21 34.37 4.63 0.45
CA HIS A 21 34.75 6.03 0.48
C HIS A 21 35.18 6.44 1.90
N ALA A 22 36.03 7.48 2.01
CA ALA A 22 36.48 8.02 3.30
C ALA A 22 35.33 8.41 4.26
N SER A 23 34.14 8.77 3.76
CA SER A 23 32.94 9.02 4.54
C SER A 23 32.33 7.77 5.19
N GLY A 24 32.76 6.56 4.81
CA GLY A 24 32.18 5.29 5.20
C GLY A 24 31.03 4.80 4.32
N THR A 25 30.70 5.52 3.23
CA THR A 25 29.82 5.01 2.18
C THR A 25 30.57 3.98 1.35
N GLY A 26 29.93 2.86 1.01
CA GLY A 26 30.57 1.81 0.24
C GLY A 26 29.71 0.57 0.07
N TYR A 27 30.26 -0.44 -0.55
CA TYR A 27 29.65 -1.77 -0.62
C TYR A 27 30.67 -2.88 -0.38
N GLU A 28 30.16 -4.02 0.00
CA GLU A 28 30.91 -5.25 0.22
C GLU A 28 30.16 -6.41 -0.39
N ILE A 29 30.88 -7.36 -0.98
CA ILE A 29 30.38 -8.68 -1.39
C ILE A 29 31.28 -9.70 -0.71
N ASP A 30 30.70 -10.56 0.14
CA ASP A 30 31.41 -11.61 0.85
C ASP A 30 31.63 -12.88 0.00
N ASP A 31 32.25 -13.89 0.57
CA ASP A 31 32.55 -15.16 -0.09
C ASP A 31 31.30 -16.01 -0.37
N GLU A 32 30.18 -15.75 0.29
CA GLU A 32 28.88 -16.39 0.07
C GLU A 32 28.06 -15.66 -1.01
N GLY A 33 28.53 -14.50 -1.51
CA GLY A 33 27.89 -13.67 -2.50
C GLY A 33 26.86 -12.68 -1.92
N THR A 34 26.84 -12.49 -0.60
CA THR A 34 25.97 -11.48 0.04
C THR A 34 26.50 -10.09 -0.27
N LYS A 35 25.67 -9.24 -0.83
CA LYS A 35 26.01 -7.84 -1.10
C LYS A 35 25.41 -6.92 -0.03
N ILE A 36 26.25 -6.15 0.63
CA ILE A 36 25.87 -5.11 1.58
C ILE A 36 26.25 -3.74 1.00
N THR A 37 25.29 -2.85 0.87
CA THR A 37 25.53 -1.45 0.47
C THR A 37 25.20 -0.54 1.64
N ARG A 38 26.14 0.32 2.01
CA ARG A 38 25.98 1.31 3.08
C ARG A 38 26.15 2.72 2.53
N VAL A 39 25.13 3.55 2.70
CA VAL A 39 25.17 4.96 2.31
C VAL A 39 25.04 5.83 3.57
N LYS A 40 26.01 6.70 3.82
CA LYS A 40 26.09 7.53 5.04
C LYS A 40 25.31 8.83 4.96
N LYS A 41 24.96 9.25 3.76
CA LYS A 41 24.13 10.45 3.50
C LYS A 41 23.00 10.08 2.55
N ASP A 42 22.79 10.86 1.53
CA ASP A 42 21.75 10.68 0.56
C ASP A 42 22.12 9.63 -0.50
N ASN A 43 21.15 8.86 -0.93
CA ASN A 43 21.29 7.92 -2.04
C ASN A 43 20.31 8.33 -3.14
N TYR A 44 20.84 8.63 -4.34
CA TYR A 44 20.05 8.97 -5.52
C TYR A 44 20.21 7.86 -6.55
N ASN A 45 19.11 7.21 -6.92
CA ASN A 45 19.04 6.32 -8.06
C ASN A 45 18.21 7.01 -9.16
N ILE A 46 18.85 7.39 -10.26
CA ILE A 46 18.22 8.08 -11.39
C ILE A 46 18.27 7.15 -12.59
N VAL A 47 17.12 6.64 -13.01
CA VAL A 47 16.97 5.78 -14.17
C VAL A 47 16.18 6.54 -15.23
N THR A 48 16.78 6.74 -16.40
CA THR A 48 16.17 7.51 -17.50
C THR A 48 15.34 6.67 -18.47
N ALA A 49 15.38 5.36 -18.29
CA ALA A 49 14.58 4.38 -19.02
C ALA A 49 13.86 3.48 -18.01
N ASP A 50 13.79 2.18 -18.24
CA ASP A 50 13.10 1.23 -17.39
C ASP A 50 14.00 0.75 -16.25
N ASP A 51 13.42 0.54 -15.07
CA ASP A 51 14.05 -0.11 -13.91
C ASP A 51 13.30 -1.40 -13.57
N TYR A 52 14.00 -2.54 -13.59
CA TYR A 52 13.44 -3.84 -13.29
C TYR A 52 14.08 -4.42 -12.04
N VAL A 53 13.26 -4.69 -11.03
CA VAL A 53 13.68 -5.34 -9.79
C VAL A 53 12.99 -6.70 -9.68
N HIS A 54 13.77 -7.78 -9.65
CA HIS A 54 13.29 -9.15 -9.45
C HIS A 54 13.94 -9.76 -8.23
N ILE A 55 13.15 -10.17 -7.25
CA ILE A 55 13.60 -10.77 -5.99
C ILE A 55 12.89 -12.11 -5.82
N GLN A 56 13.64 -13.20 -5.85
CA GLN A 56 13.09 -14.56 -5.65
C GLN A 56 12.74 -14.86 -4.19
N GLY A 57 13.41 -14.18 -3.27
CA GLY A 57 13.16 -14.31 -1.83
C GLY A 57 12.27 -13.22 -1.28
N GLU A 58 12.37 -12.98 0.01
CA GLU A 58 11.64 -11.94 0.71
C GLU A 58 12.29 -10.57 0.50
N SER A 59 11.50 -9.53 0.30
CA SER A 59 11.94 -8.13 0.31
C SER A 59 11.36 -7.40 1.51
N LYS A 60 12.23 -6.75 2.28
CA LYS A 60 11.85 -5.91 3.43
C LYS A 60 12.35 -4.49 3.23
N ALA A 61 11.49 -3.51 3.45
CA ALA A 61 11.85 -2.10 3.44
C ALA A 61 11.34 -1.43 4.73
N THR A 62 12.23 -0.71 5.43
CA THR A 62 11.90 0.06 6.63
C THR A 62 12.27 1.52 6.40
N PHE A 63 11.36 2.42 6.72
CA PHE A 63 11.53 3.86 6.56
C PHE A 63 11.24 4.54 7.89
N ASP A 64 12.26 5.03 8.59
CA ASP A 64 12.12 5.62 9.93
C ASP A 64 11.33 6.94 9.94
N LYS A 65 11.29 7.65 8.80
CA LYS A 65 10.61 8.95 8.71
C LYS A 65 9.42 8.94 7.79
N GLY A 66 9.51 8.30 6.64
CA GLY A 66 8.40 8.24 5.70
C GLY A 66 8.80 7.76 4.31
N LEU A 67 7.82 7.30 3.57
CA LEU A 67 7.91 6.88 2.19
C LEU A 67 6.92 7.70 1.36
N ARG A 68 7.38 8.28 0.23
CA ARG A 68 6.51 8.89 -0.76
C ARG A 68 6.68 8.22 -2.10
N VAL A 69 5.62 7.62 -2.61
CA VAL A 69 5.55 7.11 -3.98
C VAL A 69 4.71 8.07 -4.81
N LYS A 70 5.24 8.54 -5.94
CA LYS A 70 4.54 9.42 -6.87
C LYS A 70 4.67 8.87 -8.28
N VAL A 71 3.54 8.56 -8.90
CA VAL A 71 3.46 8.22 -10.32
C VAL A 71 2.94 9.43 -11.07
N ASN A 72 3.79 10.03 -11.92
CA ASN A 72 3.40 11.15 -12.78
C ASN A 72 2.99 10.59 -14.14
N ALA A 73 1.69 10.41 -14.36
CA ALA A 73 1.19 10.13 -15.69
C ALA A 73 1.20 11.42 -16.53
N THR A 74 1.68 11.35 -17.76
CA THR A 74 1.41 12.35 -18.78
C THR A 74 0.07 12.04 -19.43
N ALA A 75 -0.64 13.04 -19.96
CA ALA A 75 -2.00 12.90 -20.45
C ALA A 75 -2.20 11.86 -21.60
N GLU A 76 -1.12 11.37 -22.18
CA GLU A 76 -1.17 10.50 -23.37
C GLU A 76 -1.00 9.01 -23.07
N THR A 77 -0.53 8.63 -21.89
CA THR A 77 -0.31 7.23 -21.52
C THR A 77 -0.84 6.97 -20.12
N GLY A 78 -1.82 6.09 -20.00
CA GLY A 78 -2.36 5.64 -18.71
C GLY A 78 -1.30 4.90 -17.90
N ASN A 79 -0.46 5.63 -17.16
CA ASN A 79 0.50 5.05 -16.24
C ASN A 79 -0.21 4.71 -14.93
N ASN A 80 -0.03 3.48 -14.47
CA ASN A 80 -0.71 2.95 -13.29
C ASN A 80 0.29 2.66 -12.18
N TYR A 81 -0.17 2.78 -10.96
CA TYR A 81 0.46 2.15 -9.81
C TYR A 81 -0.34 0.89 -9.46
N ASN A 82 0.18 -0.28 -9.83
CA ASN A 82 -0.49 -1.55 -9.60
C ASN A 82 0.17 -2.30 -8.44
N ILE A 83 -0.66 -2.84 -7.54
CA ILE A 83 -0.25 -3.82 -6.54
C ILE A 83 -1.00 -5.10 -6.84
N GLU A 84 -0.29 -6.12 -7.30
CA GLU A 84 -0.83 -7.44 -7.58
C GLU A 84 -0.24 -8.46 -6.62
N VAL A 85 -1.11 -9.20 -5.95
CA VAL A 85 -0.73 -10.22 -4.96
C VAL A 85 -1.31 -11.54 -5.40
N GLY A 86 -0.44 -12.54 -5.55
CA GLY A 86 -0.80 -13.87 -6.05
C GLY A 86 -1.69 -14.66 -5.09
N ALA A 87 -2.10 -15.84 -5.52
CA ALA A 87 -2.96 -16.73 -4.76
C ALA A 87 -2.36 -17.07 -3.38
N ARG A 88 -3.20 -17.10 -2.35
CA ARG A 88 -2.85 -17.42 -0.95
C ARG A 88 -2.00 -16.37 -0.24
N ALA A 89 -1.88 -15.17 -0.79
CA ALA A 89 -1.19 -14.07 -0.16
C ALA A 89 -2.16 -12.91 0.12
N ASN A 90 -1.78 -12.01 1.01
CA ASN A 90 -2.62 -10.91 1.50
C ASN A 90 -1.94 -9.57 1.29
N VAL A 91 -2.74 -8.52 1.17
CA VAL A 91 -2.31 -7.13 1.37
C VAL A 91 -2.89 -6.66 2.69
N THR A 92 -2.02 -6.21 3.59
CA THR A 92 -2.43 -5.60 4.86
C THR A 92 -1.96 -4.16 4.89
N ILE A 93 -2.88 -3.25 5.21
CA ILE A 93 -2.59 -1.83 5.45
C ILE A 93 -3.05 -1.52 6.87
N GLU A 94 -2.11 -1.20 7.74
CA GLU A 94 -2.36 -0.93 9.15
C GLU A 94 -1.74 0.42 9.52
N VAL A 95 -2.52 1.25 10.19
CA VAL A 95 -2.08 2.54 10.77
C VAL A 95 -2.41 2.49 12.25
N GLN A 96 -1.40 2.55 13.11
CA GLN A 96 -1.58 2.48 14.57
C GLN A 96 -2.16 3.77 15.15
N ASP A 97 -1.72 4.92 14.64
CA ASP A 97 -2.18 6.24 15.07
C ASP A 97 -2.15 7.17 13.86
N GLY A 98 -3.32 7.59 13.42
CA GLY A 98 -3.51 8.41 12.22
C GLY A 98 -4.60 7.87 11.28
N ASP A 99 -4.62 8.34 10.05
CA ASP A 99 -5.70 8.10 9.10
C ASP A 99 -5.24 7.29 7.89
N ILE A 100 -6.16 6.54 7.29
CA ILE A 100 -6.05 6.01 5.94
C ILE A 100 -6.98 6.81 5.02
N ASN A 101 -6.41 7.58 4.09
CA ASN A 101 -7.18 8.40 3.16
C ASN A 101 -7.14 7.80 1.76
N LEU A 102 -8.30 7.43 1.20
CA LEU A 102 -8.49 7.01 -0.18
C LEU A 102 -9.28 8.09 -0.91
N ILE A 103 -8.63 8.82 -1.81
CA ILE A 103 -9.21 9.98 -2.47
C ILE A 103 -9.05 9.85 -3.99
N SER A 104 -10.17 9.85 -4.71
CA SER A 104 -10.22 10.08 -6.16
C SER A 104 -10.88 11.42 -6.43
N GLN A 105 -10.16 12.37 -7.03
CA GLN A 105 -10.67 13.72 -7.25
C GLN A 105 -11.64 13.82 -8.41
N LEU A 106 -11.39 13.08 -9.49
CA LEU A 106 -12.16 13.18 -10.74
C LEU A 106 -12.70 11.84 -11.24
N GLY A 107 -12.33 10.74 -10.61
CA GLY A 107 -12.75 9.40 -10.98
C GLY A 107 -13.44 8.68 -9.84
N ASP A 108 -13.60 7.38 -10.00
CA ASP A 108 -14.28 6.50 -9.06
C ASP A 108 -13.32 5.84 -8.07
N VAL A 109 -13.84 5.42 -6.92
CA VAL A 109 -13.23 4.45 -6.03
C VAL A 109 -14.07 3.17 -6.08
N ASN A 110 -13.52 2.10 -6.65
CA ASN A 110 -14.20 0.82 -6.82
C ASN A 110 -13.67 -0.21 -5.81
N LEU A 111 -14.54 -0.71 -4.93
CA LEU A 111 -14.24 -1.75 -3.96
C LEU A 111 -15.04 -3.01 -4.30
N LYS A 112 -14.36 -4.12 -4.56
CA LYS A 112 -15.00 -5.39 -4.92
C LYS A 112 -14.43 -6.53 -4.08
N ALA A 113 -15.30 -7.28 -3.43
CA ALA A 113 -14.95 -8.50 -2.70
C ALA A 113 -15.64 -9.71 -3.35
N GLY A 114 -14.88 -10.80 -3.57
CA GLY A 114 -15.42 -12.05 -4.12
C GLY A 114 -16.24 -12.86 -3.10
N LYS A 115 -16.12 -12.53 -1.82
CA LYS A 115 -16.88 -13.15 -0.71
C LYS A 115 -17.52 -12.08 0.15
N ASN A 116 -16.85 -11.66 1.21
CA ASN A 116 -17.39 -10.74 2.20
C ASN A 116 -16.61 -9.43 2.20
N MET A 117 -17.30 -8.34 2.41
CA MET A 117 -16.72 -7.04 2.80
C MET A 117 -17.24 -6.72 4.21
N ASN A 118 -16.34 -6.61 5.19
CA ASN A 118 -16.67 -6.24 6.56
C ASN A 118 -16.22 -4.82 6.84
N ILE A 119 -17.10 -4.01 7.41
CA ILE A 119 -16.81 -2.65 7.87
C ILE A 119 -17.17 -2.61 9.35
N ASP A 120 -16.16 -2.48 10.20
CA ASP A 120 -16.32 -2.36 11.65
C ASP A 120 -15.81 -0.98 12.08
N VAL A 121 -16.67 -0.21 12.72
CA VAL A 121 -16.42 1.18 13.09
C VAL A 121 -16.84 1.40 14.54
N ALA A 122 -15.87 1.69 15.41
CA ALA A 122 -16.10 1.83 16.84
C ALA A 122 -16.97 3.03 17.23
N GLN A 123 -17.01 4.10 16.43
CA GLN A 123 -17.75 5.31 16.75
C GLN A 123 -18.86 5.61 15.73
N ALA A 124 -18.53 6.09 14.55
CA ALA A 124 -19.52 6.50 13.55
C ALA A 124 -19.10 6.17 12.13
N LEU A 125 -19.99 5.56 11.38
CA LEU A 125 -19.89 5.43 9.93
C LEU A 125 -20.71 6.56 9.27
N ASN A 126 -20.05 7.48 8.58
CA ASN A 126 -20.71 8.58 7.88
C ASN A 126 -20.69 8.35 6.37
N ILE A 127 -21.84 8.24 5.75
CA ILE A 127 -21.99 8.11 4.30
C ILE A 127 -22.71 9.35 3.79
N LYS A 128 -22.04 10.18 2.97
CA LYS A 128 -22.62 11.35 2.35
C LYS A 128 -22.55 11.22 0.83
N VAL A 129 -23.69 11.19 0.20
CA VAL A 129 -23.81 11.02 -1.26
C VAL A 129 -24.62 12.19 -1.83
N GLY A 130 -24.11 12.86 -2.87
CA GLY A 130 -24.82 13.95 -3.55
C GLY A 130 -25.94 13.46 -4.50
N GLY A 131 -25.88 12.20 -4.90
CA GLY A 131 -26.89 11.55 -5.75
C GLY A 131 -27.62 10.44 -5.02
N ALA A 132 -27.81 9.30 -5.68
CA ALA A 132 -28.52 8.14 -5.14
C ALA A 132 -27.60 7.18 -4.40
N ILE A 133 -28.11 6.53 -3.37
CA ILE A 133 -27.56 5.30 -2.80
C ILE A 133 -28.44 4.14 -3.28
N THR A 134 -27.84 3.15 -3.94
CA THR A 134 -28.52 1.95 -4.37
C THR A 134 -27.97 0.74 -3.61
N GLU A 135 -28.84 0.02 -2.92
CA GLU A 135 -28.52 -1.23 -2.23
C GLU A 135 -29.37 -2.34 -2.83
N THR A 136 -28.74 -3.44 -3.23
CA THR A 136 -29.42 -4.62 -3.74
C THR A 136 -28.92 -5.84 -2.98
N SER A 137 -29.82 -6.57 -2.37
CA SER A 137 -29.49 -7.77 -1.57
C SER A 137 -30.71 -8.70 -1.52
N ASP A 138 -30.46 -9.99 -1.33
CA ASP A 138 -31.53 -10.96 -1.07
C ASP A 138 -32.19 -10.74 0.29
N SER A 139 -31.41 -10.27 1.25
CA SER A 139 -31.91 -9.91 2.59
C SER A 139 -31.11 -8.74 3.17
N LYS A 140 -31.80 -7.86 3.88
CA LYS A 140 -31.20 -6.74 4.62
C LYS A 140 -31.69 -6.77 6.06
N THR A 141 -30.76 -6.72 7.01
CA THR A 141 -31.07 -6.60 8.44
C THR A 141 -30.47 -5.30 8.96
N GLU A 142 -31.29 -4.47 9.55
CA GLU A 142 -30.88 -3.25 10.25
C GLU A 142 -31.30 -3.36 11.71
N SER A 143 -30.40 -3.10 12.64
CA SER A 143 -30.66 -3.11 14.05
C SER A 143 -30.09 -1.86 14.70
N ALA A 144 -30.89 -1.17 15.47
CA ALA A 144 -30.48 0.00 16.23
C ALA A 144 -30.89 -0.19 17.70
N THR A 145 -29.93 -0.01 18.62
CA THR A 145 -30.21 -0.14 20.06
C THR A 145 -31.09 1.02 20.59
N ASN A 146 -30.90 2.22 20.04
CA ASN A 146 -31.61 3.41 20.52
C ASN A 146 -32.62 3.92 19.51
N THR A 147 -32.16 4.40 18.34
CA THR A 147 -33.02 5.05 17.36
C THR A 147 -32.61 4.67 15.94
N HIS A 148 -33.58 4.25 15.15
CA HIS A 148 -33.50 4.21 13.70
C HIS A 148 -34.39 5.29 13.12
N GLN A 149 -33.80 6.30 12.45
CA GLN A 149 -34.53 7.43 11.93
C GLN A 149 -34.37 7.53 10.42
N MET A 150 -35.47 7.60 9.72
CA MET A 150 -35.54 7.82 8.27
C MET A 150 -36.28 9.12 8.01
N ASN A 151 -35.58 10.09 7.45
CA ASN A 151 -36.18 11.38 7.06
C ASN A 151 -36.17 11.49 5.54
N ALA A 152 -37.33 11.42 4.92
CA ALA A 152 -37.50 11.59 3.48
C ALA A 152 -38.79 12.36 3.20
N ARG A 153 -38.82 13.03 2.05
CA ARG A 153 -40.06 13.70 1.57
C ARG A 153 -41.12 12.65 1.22
N GLU A 154 -40.69 11.49 0.72
CA GLU A 154 -41.54 10.36 0.39
C GLU A 154 -40.79 9.07 0.72
N GLN A 155 -41.47 8.09 1.28
CA GLN A 155 -40.95 6.75 1.57
C GLN A 155 -41.90 5.74 0.94
N ASP A 156 -41.43 4.99 -0.05
CA ASP A 156 -42.17 3.92 -0.68
C ASP A 156 -41.63 2.57 -0.17
N ILE A 157 -42.47 1.81 0.56
CA ILE A 157 -42.14 0.53 1.16
C ILE A 157 -43.05 -0.52 0.53
N ASN A 158 -42.48 -1.29 -0.41
CA ASN A 158 -43.18 -2.35 -1.12
C ASN A 158 -42.72 -3.73 -0.64
N GLY A 159 -43.61 -4.56 -0.17
CA GLY A 159 -43.30 -5.92 0.28
C GLY A 159 -44.56 -6.77 0.41
N ASN A 160 -44.41 -8.11 0.38
CA ASN A 160 -45.51 -9.03 0.55
C ASN A 160 -46.10 -8.99 1.97
N VAL A 161 -45.25 -8.70 2.96
CA VAL A 161 -45.66 -8.52 4.36
C VAL A 161 -44.90 -7.33 4.94
N ILE A 162 -45.62 -6.34 5.46
CA ILE A 162 -45.08 -5.18 6.16
C ILE A 162 -45.61 -5.23 7.59
N ASN A 163 -44.71 -5.46 8.55
CA ASN A 163 -45.06 -5.44 9.98
C ASN A 163 -44.45 -4.17 10.61
N LEU A 164 -45.32 -3.28 11.05
CA LEU A 164 -44.97 -2.05 11.78
C LEU A 164 -45.45 -2.20 13.20
N ASN A 165 -44.53 -2.38 14.16
CA ASN A 165 -44.81 -2.45 15.59
C ASN A 165 -44.46 -1.12 16.29
#